data_506d3e5a5f1fcee952506762c3fcc50d
#
_entry.id   506d3e5a5f1fcee952506762c3fcc50d
#
_cell.length_a   1.000
_cell.length_b   1.000
_cell.length_c   1.000
_cell.angle_alpha   90.00
_cell.angle_beta   90.00
_cell.angle_gamma   90.00
#
_symmetry.space_group_name_H-M   'P 1'
#
loop_
_entity.id
_entity.type
_entity.pdbx_description
1 polymer ?
#
loop_
_entity_poly.entity_id
_entity_poly.type
_entity_poly.pdbx_seq_one_letter_code
_entity_poly.pdbx_strand_id
1 'polypeptide(L)'
;KPKWFLRQAGRHIPEYFSIRNKHDTFIDFCLNETSIVNATILPLKYYNIDAAILFSDILLLPHFLGQKVTFKKGLGPKLEKIRIDKDFFKRGFDLNNFISIKNAIFKIKKTLHPSKDLIGFCGAPWTLACYMLEGGSSKDFSKTRTFLWNDEEIFFKLINKLTKDCADFLEYQYLAGCTILMIFDTWSNMIPDRYWIKFGIEPTKIIIDILRKKNVKCPIIGLPFKSGEMLIQYSYESLVDVVSIDWKTNLDWALTNINDNVITQGNLDPAVLSCNNLLAIKKEVHRILDLTQKKCHIFNV
;
A
#
# COMPACT_ATOMS: atom_id res chain seq x y z
N LYS A 1 -0.96 -6.32 21.74
CA LYS A 1 -1.36 -5.74 20.45
C LYS A 1 -0.45 -6.27 19.35
N PRO A 2 -0.98 -6.70 18.18
CA PRO A 2 -0.15 -7.02 17.02
C PRO A 2 0.68 -5.81 16.61
N LYS A 3 1.87 -6.06 16.06
CA LYS A 3 2.77 -5.00 15.63
C LYS A 3 3.52 -5.38 14.36
N TRP A 4 3.64 -4.45 13.46
CA TRP A 4 4.46 -4.57 12.26
C TRP A 4 4.87 -3.20 11.73
N PHE A 5 5.83 -3.14 10.82
CA PHE A 5 6.34 -1.89 10.25
C PHE A 5 6.03 -1.84 8.76
N LEU A 6 5.57 -0.68 8.29
CA LEU A 6 5.25 -0.47 6.89
C LEU A 6 6.49 -0.67 5.99
N ARG A 7 7.64 -0.15 6.43
CA ARG A 7 8.92 -0.32 5.75
C ARG A 7 9.81 -1.27 6.55
N GLN A 8 9.83 -2.53 6.14
CA GLN A 8 10.59 -3.58 6.81
C GLN A 8 11.96 -3.79 6.15
N ALA A 9 11.98 -4.24 4.88
CA ALA A 9 13.22 -4.43 4.16
C ALA A 9 13.76 -3.10 3.60
N GLY A 10 15.03 -2.83 3.81
CA GLY A 10 15.61 -1.58 3.32
C GLY A 10 17.06 -1.39 3.71
N ARG A 11 17.58 -0.22 3.38
CA ARG A 11 19.01 0.15 3.50
C ARG A 11 19.53 0.19 4.94
N HIS A 12 18.67 0.15 5.94
CA HIS A 12 19.05 0.06 7.34
C HIS A 12 19.48 -1.35 7.77
N ILE A 13 19.24 -2.36 6.92
CA ILE A 13 19.71 -3.74 7.12
C ILE A 13 20.86 -3.98 6.16
N PRO A 14 22.10 -4.24 6.63
CA PRO A 14 23.27 -4.40 5.76
C PRO A 14 23.13 -5.48 4.68
N GLU A 15 22.54 -6.63 5.01
CA GLU A 15 22.34 -7.74 4.09
C GLU A 15 21.35 -7.44 2.96
N TYR A 16 20.52 -6.41 3.11
CA TYR A 16 19.65 -5.95 2.03
C TYR A 16 20.47 -5.54 0.79
N PHE A 17 21.63 -4.93 0.98
CA PHE A 17 22.51 -4.55 -0.13
C PHE A 17 23.06 -5.77 -0.89
N SER A 18 23.36 -6.87 -0.18
CA SER A 18 23.84 -8.10 -0.84
C SER A 18 22.77 -8.72 -1.74
N ILE A 19 21.48 -8.52 -1.42
CA ILE A 19 20.37 -8.97 -2.26
C ILE A 19 20.14 -7.97 -3.40
N ARG A 20 20.07 -6.67 -3.09
CA ARG A 20 19.75 -5.61 -4.04
C ARG A 20 20.79 -5.45 -5.15
N ASN A 21 22.08 -5.56 -4.82
CA ASN A 21 23.19 -5.35 -5.76
C ASN A 21 23.37 -6.48 -6.79
N LYS A 22 22.56 -7.54 -6.71
CA LYS A 22 22.52 -8.61 -7.73
C LYS A 22 21.67 -8.24 -8.94
N HIS A 23 21.02 -7.07 -8.93
CA HIS A 23 20.05 -6.65 -9.94
C HIS A 23 20.41 -5.26 -10.48
N ASP A 24 20.37 -5.12 -11.79
CA ASP A 24 20.66 -3.86 -12.48
C ASP A 24 19.57 -2.82 -12.19
N THR A 25 18.31 -3.22 -12.24
CA THR A 25 17.19 -2.32 -11.97
C THR A 25 16.41 -2.71 -10.70
N PHE A 26 15.62 -1.78 -10.19
CA PHE A 26 14.74 -2.06 -9.07
C PHE A 26 13.54 -2.93 -9.49
N ILE A 27 13.12 -2.82 -10.74
CA ILE A 27 12.05 -3.67 -11.30
C ILE A 27 12.53 -5.12 -11.36
N ASP A 28 13.75 -5.39 -11.88
CA ASP A 28 14.31 -6.74 -11.91
C ASP A 28 14.40 -7.34 -10.51
N PHE A 29 14.76 -6.52 -9.52
CA PHE A 29 14.76 -6.95 -8.13
C PHE A 29 13.36 -7.36 -7.64
N CYS A 30 12.34 -6.53 -7.94
CA CYS A 30 10.95 -6.81 -7.56
C CYS A 30 10.32 -7.99 -8.33
N LEU A 31 10.95 -8.45 -9.41
CA LEU A 31 10.49 -9.56 -10.24
C LEU A 31 11.34 -10.83 -10.11
N ASN A 32 12.40 -10.78 -9.30
CA ASN A 32 13.22 -11.96 -9.05
C ASN A 32 12.72 -12.73 -7.84
N GLU A 33 12.19 -13.91 -8.06
CA GLU A 33 11.55 -14.78 -7.04
C GLU A 33 12.42 -14.96 -5.78
N THR A 34 13.69 -15.34 -5.95
CA THR A 34 14.61 -15.58 -4.83
C THR A 34 14.86 -14.31 -4.03
N SER A 35 15.01 -13.18 -4.71
CA SER A 35 15.26 -11.89 -4.08
C SER A 35 14.04 -11.35 -3.34
N ILE A 36 12.82 -11.55 -3.87
CA ILE A 36 11.58 -11.24 -3.18
C ILE A 36 11.49 -12.03 -1.87
N VAL A 37 11.72 -13.35 -1.93
CA VAL A 37 11.69 -14.22 -0.72
C VAL A 37 12.69 -13.72 0.32
N ASN A 38 13.95 -13.55 -0.08
CA ASN A 38 15.01 -13.15 0.84
C ASN A 38 14.74 -11.77 1.44
N ALA A 39 14.33 -10.78 0.65
CA ALA A 39 14.04 -9.43 1.13
C ALA A 39 12.82 -9.40 2.05
N THR A 40 11.78 -10.21 1.78
CA THR A 40 10.59 -10.29 2.64
C THR A 40 10.89 -10.91 4.00
N ILE A 41 11.72 -11.95 4.05
CA ILE A 41 12.01 -12.68 5.30
C ILE A 41 13.10 -11.98 6.11
N LEU A 42 14.01 -11.26 5.47
CA LEU A 42 15.17 -10.64 6.12
C LEU A 42 14.82 -9.82 7.38
N PRO A 43 13.80 -8.94 7.38
CA PRO A 43 13.45 -8.16 8.56
C PRO A 43 13.03 -9.00 9.77
N LEU A 44 12.45 -10.18 9.55
CA LEU A 44 12.01 -11.07 10.65
C LEU A 44 13.17 -11.68 11.44
N LYS A 45 14.40 -11.63 10.90
CA LYS A 45 15.60 -12.04 11.62
C LYS A 45 16.04 -10.99 12.66
N TYR A 46 15.69 -9.73 12.43
CA TYR A 46 16.09 -8.60 13.25
C TYR A 46 14.99 -8.11 14.18
N TYR A 47 13.73 -8.25 13.77
CA TYR A 47 12.59 -7.65 14.45
C TYR A 47 11.56 -8.72 14.83
N ASN A 48 11.16 -8.72 16.09
CA ASN A 48 10.03 -9.54 16.52
C ASN A 48 8.71 -8.82 16.18
N ILE A 49 8.30 -8.91 14.91
CA ILE A 49 7.06 -8.37 14.35
C ILE A 49 6.11 -9.51 14.00
N ASP A 50 4.81 -9.21 13.97
CA ASP A 50 3.76 -10.22 13.81
C ASP A 50 3.38 -10.48 12.36
N ALA A 51 3.74 -9.57 11.44
CA ALA A 51 3.49 -9.72 10.02
C ALA A 51 4.69 -9.29 9.17
N ALA A 52 4.98 -10.06 8.12
CA ALA A 52 5.85 -9.65 7.03
C ALA A 52 5.03 -8.96 5.94
N ILE A 53 5.54 -7.90 5.34
CA ILE A 53 4.98 -7.35 4.11
C ILE A 53 5.79 -7.85 2.92
N LEU A 54 5.09 -8.32 1.88
CA LEU A 54 5.71 -8.77 0.64
C LEU A 54 6.66 -7.70 0.08
N PHE A 55 7.89 -8.08 -0.23
CA PHE A 55 8.80 -7.16 -0.91
C PHE A 55 8.37 -7.00 -2.37
N SER A 56 7.80 -5.84 -2.69
CA SER A 56 7.25 -5.50 -3.99
C SER A 56 7.19 -3.98 -4.14
N ASP A 57 6.61 -3.48 -5.24
CA ASP A 57 6.35 -2.05 -5.45
C ASP A 57 4.97 -1.84 -6.08
N ILE A 58 4.26 -0.78 -5.67
CA ILE A 58 2.93 -0.45 -6.20
C ILE A 58 2.95 -0.12 -7.69
N LEU A 59 4.09 0.31 -8.22
CA LEU A 59 4.26 0.70 -9.62
C LEU A 59 4.51 -0.48 -10.58
N LEU A 60 4.57 -1.72 -10.06
CA LEU A 60 4.59 -2.90 -10.92
C LEU A 60 3.29 -3.00 -11.73
N LEU A 61 2.15 -2.57 -11.17
CA LEU A 61 0.88 -2.58 -11.90
C LEU A 61 0.92 -1.62 -13.11
N PRO A 62 1.25 -0.31 -12.98
CA PRO A 62 1.49 0.56 -14.14
C PRO A 62 2.54 0.03 -15.11
N HIS A 63 3.61 -0.60 -14.62
CA HIS A 63 4.66 -1.18 -15.46
C HIS A 63 4.09 -2.25 -16.39
N PHE A 64 3.30 -3.17 -15.89
CA PHE A 64 2.68 -4.22 -16.69
C PHE A 64 1.46 -3.76 -17.52
N LEU A 65 0.92 -2.59 -17.21
CA LEU A 65 -0.03 -1.91 -18.11
C LEU A 65 0.68 -1.19 -19.28
N GLY A 66 2.00 -1.36 -19.42
CA GLY A 66 2.79 -0.88 -20.55
C GLY A 66 3.43 0.48 -20.33
N GLN A 67 3.44 1.00 -19.10
CA GLN A 67 4.13 2.23 -18.76
C GLN A 67 5.50 1.91 -18.16
N LYS A 68 6.58 2.20 -18.88
CA LYS A 68 7.92 1.94 -18.39
C LYS A 68 8.23 2.73 -17.11
N VAL A 69 8.61 1.99 -16.07
CA VAL A 69 8.96 2.54 -14.75
C VAL A 69 10.45 2.35 -14.51
N THR A 70 11.12 3.41 -14.07
CA THR A 70 12.52 3.40 -13.67
C THR A 70 12.70 4.05 -12.31
N PHE A 71 13.72 3.62 -11.55
CA PHE A 71 14.02 4.19 -10.24
C PHE A 71 15.41 4.82 -10.27
N LYS A 72 15.47 6.14 -10.06
CA LYS A 72 16.74 6.87 -9.97
C LYS A 72 17.12 7.08 -8.51
N LYS A 73 18.40 6.82 -8.20
CA LYS A 73 18.94 7.03 -6.85
C LYS A 73 18.71 8.48 -6.41
N GLY A 74 18.03 8.66 -5.29
CA GLY A 74 17.73 10.00 -4.70
C GLY A 74 16.56 10.75 -5.32
N LEU A 75 16.02 10.33 -6.48
CA LEU A 75 14.92 11.04 -7.17
C LEU A 75 13.58 10.27 -7.13
N GLY A 76 13.60 9.03 -6.64
CA GLY A 76 12.39 8.19 -6.63
C GLY A 76 12.03 7.61 -8.01
N PRO A 77 10.77 7.16 -8.18
CA PRO A 77 10.30 6.57 -9.41
C PRO A 77 10.13 7.62 -10.52
N LYS A 78 10.47 7.21 -11.74
CA LYS A 78 10.18 7.95 -12.98
C LYS A 78 9.43 7.04 -13.93
N LEU A 79 8.26 7.50 -14.37
CA LEU A 79 7.41 6.81 -15.34
C LEU A 79 7.48 7.55 -16.68
N GLU A 80 7.58 6.82 -17.78
CA GLU A 80 7.46 7.40 -19.11
C GLU A 80 6.04 7.90 -19.35
N LYS A 81 5.87 8.85 -20.28
CA LYS A 81 4.53 9.33 -20.65
C LYS A 81 3.69 8.16 -21.17
N ILE A 82 2.49 8.03 -20.69
CA ILE A 82 1.50 7.09 -21.20
C ILE A 82 0.35 7.85 -21.86
N ARG A 83 -0.15 7.31 -22.96
CA ARG A 83 -1.34 7.84 -23.62
C ARG A 83 -2.56 7.09 -23.11
N ILE A 84 -3.48 7.82 -22.51
CA ILE A 84 -4.76 7.28 -22.01
C ILE A 84 -5.78 7.40 -23.14
N ASP A 85 -5.82 6.40 -24.01
CA ASP A 85 -6.71 6.34 -25.16
C ASP A 85 -7.47 5.00 -25.22
N LYS A 86 -8.22 4.79 -26.30
CA LYS A 86 -9.01 3.56 -26.47
C LYS A 86 -8.16 2.29 -26.41
N ASP A 87 -6.92 2.34 -26.87
CA ASP A 87 -6.03 1.18 -26.87
C ASP A 87 -5.50 0.88 -25.47
N PHE A 88 -5.23 1.92 -24.66
CA PHE A 88 -4.92 1.74 -23.24
C PHE A 88 -6.07 1.02 -22.51
N PHE A 89 -7.31 1.42 -22.73
CA PHE A 89 -8.46 0.80 -22.04
C PHE A 89 -8.73 -0.64 -22.49
N LYS A 90 -8.27 -1.04 -23.69
CA LYS A 90 -8.36 -2.42 -24.17
C LYS A 90 -7.27 -3.34 -23.64
N ARG A 91 -6.18 -2.79 -23.09
CA ARG A 91 -5.09 -3.59 -22.55
C ARG A 91 -5.59 -4.41 -21.36
N GLY A 92 -5.49 -5.72 -21.47
CA GLY A 92 -5.76 -6.63 -20.39
C GLY A 92 -4.67 -6.58 -19.34
N PHE A 93 -5.00 -6.97 -18.14
CA PHE A 93 -4.06 -7.21 -17.06
C PHE A 93 -3.63 -8.68 -17.10
N ASP A 94 -2.43 -8.95 -17.60
CA ASP A 94 -1.90 -10.32 -17.69
C ASP A 94 -1.22 -10.73 -16.39
N LEU A 95 -1.88 -11.58 -15.62
CA LEU A 95 -1.38 -12.12 -14.37
C LEU A 95 -0.12 -12.98 -14.52
N ASN A 96 0.20 -13.50 -15.72
CA ASN A 96 1.42 -14.25 -15.95
C ASN A 96 2.67 -13.41 -15.75
N ASN A 97 2.58 -12.09 -15.94
CA ASN A 97 3.67 -11.18 -15.66
C ASN A 97 4.09 -11.17 -14.17
N PHE A 98 3.22 -11.65 -13.28
CA PHE A 98 3.44 -11.70 -11.84
C PHE A 98 3.78 -13.11 -11.32
N ILE A 99 4.10 -14.05 -12.20
CA ILE A 99 4.38 -15.45 -11.81
C ILE A 99 5.51 -15.55 -10.78
N SER A 100 6.55 -14.73 -10.90
CA SER A 100 7.66 -14.69 -9.93
C SER A 100 7.19 -14.24 -8.54
N ILE A 101 6.24 -13.30 -8.48
CA ILE A 101 5.63 -12.82 -7.23
C ILE A 101 4.79 -13.93 -6.61
N LYS A 102 3.98 -14.62 -7.42
CA LYS A 102 3.18 -15.77 -6.95
C LYS A 102 4.06 -16.86 -6.35
N ASN A 103 5.11 -17.25 -7.07
CA ASN A 103 6.03 -18.29 -6.62
C ASN A 103 6.78 -17.85 -5.35
N ALA A 104 7.18 -16.59 -5.25
CA ALA A 104 7.79 -16.03 -4.06
C ALA A 104 6.85 -16.08 -2.85
N ILE A 105 5.59 -15.65 -2.99
CA ILE A 105 4.57 -15.71 -1.94
C ILE A 105 4.41 -17.15 -1.44
N PHE A 106 4.29 -18.10 -2.35
CA PHE A 106 4.16 -19.53 -2.00
C PHE A 106 5.38 -20.05 -1.21
N LYS A 107 6.61 -19.67 -1.60
CA LYS A 107 7.84 -20.02 -0.88
C LYS A 107 7.92 -19.35 0.48
N ILE A 108 7.58 -18.06 0.56
CA ILE A 108 7.54 -17.31 1.82
C ILE A 108 6.56 -18.00 2.78
N LYS A 109 5.35 -18.33 2.32
CA LYS A 109 4.32 -18.95 3.15
C LYS A 109 4.76 -20.30 3.72
N LYS A 110 5.56 -21.07 2.96
CA LYS A 110 6.13 -22.35 3.44
C LYS A 110 7.20 -22.19 4.52
N THR A 111 7.93 -21.07 4.51
CA THR A 111 9.05 -20.81 5.44
C THR A 111 8.66 -19.91 6.60
N LEU A 112 7.59 -19.15 6.45
CA LEU A 112 7.10 -18.24 7.47
C LEU A 112 6.52 -19.04 8.64
N HIS A 113 6.90 -18.64 9.87
CA HIS A 113 6.34 -19.28 11.06
C HIS A 113 4.80 -19.16 11.07
N PRO A 114 4.04 -20.20 11.45
CA PRO A 114 2.56 -20.20 11.41
C PRO A 114 1.89 -19.04 12.18
N SER A 115 2.55 -18.50 13.20
CA SER A 115 2.06 -17.34 13.96
C SER A 115 2.29 -15.98 13.31
N LYS A 116 2.90 -15.95 12.12
CA LYS A 116 3.19 -14.70 11.39
C LYS A 116 2.30 -14.61 10.16
N ASP A 117 1.78 -13.40 9.94
CA ASP A 117 1.01 -13.10 8.74
C ASP A 117 1.90 -12.62 7.58
N LEU A 118 1.39 -12.79 6.36
CA LEU A 118 1.99 -12.26 5.15
C LEU A 118 1.03 -11.25 4.51
N ILE A 119 1.47 -10.00 4.44
CA ILE A 119 0.71 -8.89 3.86
C ILE A 119 1.05 -8.77 2.38
N GLY A 120 0.05 -8.97 1.50
CA GLY A 120 0.08 -8.58 0.11
C GLY A 120 -0.51 -7.18 -0.06
N PHE A 121 -0.17 -6.47 -1.14
CA PHE A 121 -0.65 -5.11 -1.30
C PHE A 121 -0.72 -4.62 -2.75
N CYS A 122 -1.43 -3.52 -2.95
CA CYS A 122 -1.37 -2.69 -4.15
C CYS A 122 -1.43 -1.20 -3.82
N GLY A 123 -1.11 -0.35 -4.79
CA GLY A 123 -1.46 1.07 -4.71
C GLY A 123 -2.96 1.26 -4.95
N ALA A 124 -3.58 2.24 -4.29
CA ALA A 124 -4.95 2.64 -4.60
C ALA A 124 -5.05 3.23 -6.02
N PRO A 125 -6.20 3.10 -6.70
CA PRO A 125 -6.39 3.60 -8.05
C PRO A 125 -6.02 5.08 -8.24
N TRP A 126 -6.40 5.95 -7.28
CA TRP A 126 -6.01 7.36 -7.29
C TRP A 126 -4.49 7.54 -7.23
N THR A 127 -3.83 6.88 -6.29
CA THR A 127 -2.36 6.94 -6.15
C THR A 127 -1.66 6.47 -7.42
N LEU A 128 -2.12 5.38 -8.05
CA LEU A 128 -1.56 4.90 -9.30
C LEU A 128 -1.77 5.89 -10.45
N ALA A 129 -2.98 6.45 -10.59
CA ALA A 129 -3.27 7.48 -11.58
C ALA A 129 -2.38 8.71 -11.39
N CYS A 130 -2.14 9.14 -10.14
CA CYS A 130 -1.20 10.21 -9.81
C CYS A 130 0.19 9.94 -10.39
N TYR A 131 0.78 8.80 -10.10
CA TYR A 131 2.10 8.44 -10.63
C TYR A 131 2.11 8.33 -12.15
N MET A 132 1.08 7.73 -12.74
CA MET A 132 0.98 7.51 -14.18
C MET A 132 0.90 8.81 -14.97
N LEU A 133 0.11 9.77 -14.51
CA LEU A 133 -0.12 11.05 -15.19
C LEU A 133 0.98 12.07 -14.93
N GLU A 134 1.52 12.12 -13.71
CA GLU A 134 2.65 13.03 -13.39
C GLU A 134 3.97 12.54 -13.99
N GLY A 135 4.13 11.22 -14.17
CA GLY A 135 5.40 10.61 -14.56
C GLY A 135 6.38 10.43 -13.40
N GLY A 136 5.88 10.43 -12.15
CA GLY A 136 6.68 10.26 -10.94
C GLY A 136 6.08 10.95 -9.73
N SER A 137 6.90 11.18 -8.70
CA SER A 137 6.48 11.95 -7.53
C SER A 137 6.34 13.44 -7.87
N SER A 138 5.35 14.09 -7.31
CA SER A 138 5.10 15.52 -7.47
C SER A 138 4.80 16.16 -6.12
N LYS A 139 5.01 17.49 -6.03
CA LYS A 139 4.68 18.24 -4.81
C LYS A 139 3.18 18.38 -4.61
N ASP A 140 2.44 18.54 -5.69
CA ASP A 140 1.01 18.90 -5.67
C ASP A 140 0.15 18.11 -6.67
N PHE A 141 0.73 17.28 -7.53
CA PHE A 141 0.04 16.50 -8.55
C PHE A 141 -0.89 17.36 -9.44
N SER A 142 -0.41 18.54 -9.83
CA SER A 142 -1.19 19.51 -10.61
C SER A 142 -1.63 18.97 -11.96
N LYS A 143 -0.77 18.20 -12.67
CA LYS A 143 -1.15 17.62 -13.97
C LYS A 143 -2.30 16.63 -13.81
N THR A 144 -2.25 15.76 -12.81
CA THR A 144 -3.32 14.79 -12.51
C THR A 144 -4.63 15.51 -12.22
N ARG A 145 -4.59 16.54 -11.36
CA ARG A 145 -5.79 17.33 -11.02
C ARG A 145 -6.30 18.12 -12.22
N THR A 146 -5.41 18.71 -13.00
CA THR A 146 -5.80 19.42 -14.25
C THR A 146 -6.43 18.45 -15.26
N PHE A 147 -5.88 17.23 -15.40
CA PHE A 147 -6.48 16.23 -16.28
C PHE A 147 -7.89 15.82 -15.80
N LEU A 148 -8.08 15.63 -14.50
CA LEU A 148 -9.39 15.38 -13.91
C LEU A 148 -10.40 16.50 -14.23
N TRP A 149 -10.00 17.76 -14.08
CA TRP A 149 -10.91 18.89 -14.34
C TRP A 149 -11.19 19.12 -15.83
N ASN A 150 -10.26 18.77 -16.71
CA ASN A 150 -10.43 18.93 -18.15
C ASN A 150 -11.27 17.83 -18.78
N ASP A 151 -11.16 16.58 -18.25
CA ASP A 151 -11.84 15.41 -18.81
C ASP A 151 -12.17 14.40 -17.70
N GLU A 152 -13.20 14.73 -16.93
CA GLU A 152 -13.67 13.90 -15.83
C GLU A 152 -14.11 12.50 -16.31
N GLU A 153 -14.66 12.39 -17.51
CA GLU A 153 -15.15 11.10 -18.04
C GLU A 153 -14.00 10.14 -18.33
N ILE A 154 -12.94 10.61 -18.99
CA ILE A 154 -11.75 9.79 -19.26
C ILE A 154 -11.02 9.46 -17.95
N PHE A 155 -10.94 10.43 -17.03
CA PHE A 155 -10.34 10.19 -15.71
C PHE A 155 -11.11 9.12 -14.94
N PHE A 156 -12.44 9.16 -14.94
CA PHE A 156 -13.28 8.15 -14.32
C PHE A 156 -13.08 6.75 -14.95
N LYS A 157 -12.96 6.67 -16.27
CA LYS A 157 -12.65 5.42 -16.97
C LYS A 157 -11.28 4.86 -16.55
N LEU A 158 -10.28 5.74 -16.37
CA LEU A 158 -8.95 5.36 -15.89
C LEU A 158 -9.03 4.77 -14.46
N ILE A 159 -9.69 5.46 -13.54
CA ILE A 159 -9.86 4.98 -12.16
C ILE A 159 -10.59 3.64 -12.13
N ASN A 160 -11.67 3.48 -12.90
CA ASN A 160 -12.42 2.23 -12.96
C ASN A 160 -11.60 1.05 -13.51
N LYS A 161 -10.74 1.31 -14.51
CA LYS A 161 -9.81 0.29 -15.00
C LYS A 161 -8.82 -0.10 -13.90
N LEU A 162 -8.15 0.88 -13.29
CA LEU A 162 -7.18 0.62 -12.21
C LEU A 162 -7.82 -0.08 -11.01
N THR A 163 -9.09 0.22 -10.71
CA THR A 163 -9.86 -0.44 -9.64
C THR A 163 -9.99 -1.94 -9.89
N LYS A 164 -10.34 -2.34 -11.12
CA LYS A 164 -10.45 -3.75 -11.51
C LYS A 164 -9.08 -4.43 -11.50
N ASP A 165 -8.08 -3.80 -12.08
CA ASP A 165 -6.71 -4.34 -12.15
C ASP A 165 -6.11 -4.51 -10.73
N CYS A 166 -6.38 -3.58 -9.79
CA CYS A 166 -6.00 -3.70 -8.38
C CYS A 166 -6.70 -4.88 -7.71
N ALA A 167 -8.00 -5.05 -7.93
CA ALA A 167 -8.75 -6.17 -7.37
C ALA A 167 -8.20 -7.52 -7.85
N ASP A 168 -7.95 -7.66 -9.15
CA ASP A 168 -7.38 -8.88 -9.73
C ASP A 168 -5.97 -9.15 -9.19
N PHE A 169 -5.14 -8.14 -9.02
CA PHE A 169 -3.80 -8.29 -8.46
C PHE A 169 -3.82 -8.66 -6.98
N LEU A 170 -4.74 -8.11 -6.19
CA LEU A 170 -4.90 -8.48 -4.78
C LEU A 170 -5.43 -9.90 -4.61
N GLU A 171 -6.42 -10.29 -5.42
CA GLU A 171 -6.90 -11.68 -5.46
C GLU A 171 -5.76 -12.66 -5.78
N TYR A 172 -4.93 -12.34 -6.79
CA TYR A 172 -3.79 -13.16 -7.17
C TYR A 172 -2.80 -13.37 -6.02
N GLN A 173 -2.53 -12.32 -5.24
CA GLN A 173 -1.67 -12.41 -4.05
C GLN A 173 -2.32 -13.25 -2.94
N TYR A 174 -3.63 -13.12 -2.72
CA TYR A 174 -4.37 -13.92 -1.76
C TYR A 174 -4.34 -15.40 -2.13
N LEU A 175 -4.65 -15.74 -3.38
CA LEU A 175 -4.62 -17.14 -3.88
C LEU A 175 -3.20 -17.74 -3.83
N ALA A 176 -2.16 -16.92 -3.91
CA ALA A 176 -0.78 -17.34 -3.74
C ALA A 176 -0.40 -17.61 -2.28
N GLY A 177 -1.16 -17.09 -1.29
CA GLY A 177 -0.96 -17.37 0.13
C GLY A 177 -0.79 -16.15 1.05
N CYS A 178 -1.04 -14.92 0.59
CA CYS A 178 -1.14 -13.77 1.47
C CYS A 178 -2.33 -13.93 2.42
N THR A 179 -2.14 -13.62 3.71
CA THR A 179 -3.15 -13.78 4.76
C THR A 179 -3.81 -12.46 5.14
N ILE A 180 -3.24 -11.34 4.71
CA ILE A 180 -3.75 -9.97 4.85
C ILE A 180 -3.50 -9.26 3.53
N LEU A 181 -4.40 -8.37 3.12
CA LEU A 181 -4.22 -7.49 1.96
C LEU A 181 -4.21 -6.02 2.39
N MET A 182 -3.49 -5.18 1.64
CA MET A 182 -3.44 -3.75 1.95
C MET A 182 -3.54 -2.89 0.68
N ILE A 183 -4.29 -1.79 0.78
CA ILE A 183 -4.46 -0.79 -0.28
C ILE A 183 -3.81 0.51 0.17
N PHE A 184 -2.76 0.93 -0.54
CA PHE A 184 -1.99 2.13 -0.23
C PHE A 184 -2.50 3.32 -1.02
N ASP A 185 -3.26 4.23 -0.41
CA ASP A 185 -3.57 5.52 -1.02
C ASP A 185 -2.64 6.61 -0.50
N THR A 186 -1.39 6.54 -0.95
CA THR A 186 -0.30 7.43 -0.55
C THR A 186 -0.58 8.91 -0.86
N TRP A 187 -1.38 9.16 -1.89
CA TRP A 187 -1.69 10.50 -2.38
C TRP A 187 -3.16 10.89 -2.20
N SER A 188 -3.86 10.24 -1.28
CA SER A 188 -5.26 10.54 -0.98
C SER A 188 -5.48 12.01 -0.58
N ASN A 189 -4.51 12.62 0.11
CA ASN A 189 -4.54 14.04 0.46
C ASN A 189 -4.52 15.01 -0.75
N MET A 190 -4.31 14.51 -1.95
CA MET A 190 -4.33 15.30 -3.19
C MET A 190 -5.66 15.19 -3.93
N ILE A 191 -6.59 14.39 -3.44
CA ILE A 191 -7.95 14.32 -3.97
C ILE A 191 -8.66 15.62 -3.61
N PRO A 192 -9.22 16.37 -4.60
CA PRO A 192 -10.05 17.52 -4.26
C PRO A 192 -11.29 17.08 -3.47
N ASP A 193 -11.68 17.85 -2.46
CA ASP A 193 -12.79 17.54 -1.54
C ASP A 193 -14.04 17.06 -2.26
N ARG A 194 -14.50 17.79 -3.28
CA ARG A 194 -15.65 17.43 -4.14
C ARG A 194 -15.58 15.99 -4.70
N TYR A 195 -14.39 15.44 -4.87
CA TYR A 195 -14.14 14.13 -5.49
C TYR A 195 -13.72 13.05 -4.49
N TRP A 196 -13.71 13.37 -3.19
CA TRP A 196 -13.26 12.43 -2.17
C TRP A 196 -14.02 11.11 -2.20
N ILE A 197 -15.34 11.15 -2.19
CA ILE A 197 -16.15 9.93 -2.26
C ILE A 197 -15.86 9.18 -3.55
N LYS A 198 -15.92 9.87 -4.68
CA LYS A 198 -15.84 9.27 -6.03
C LYS A 198 -14.49 8.64 -6.34
N PHE A 199 -13.37 9.20 -5.83
CA PHE A 199 -12.02 8.74 -6.18
C PHE A 199 -11.19 8.25 -4.99
N GLY A 200 -11.57 8.55 -3.76
CA GLY A 200 -10.91 8.05 -2.55
C GLY A 200 -11.63 6.83 -1.96
N ILE A 201 -12.95 6.91 -1.79
CA ILE A 201 -13.74 5.88 -1.10
C ILE A 201 -14.25 4.81 -2.06
N GLU A 202 -15.00 5.19 -3.10
CA GLU A 202 -15.67 4.25 -4.02
C GLU A 202 -14.72 3.24 -4.68
N PRO A 203 -13.52 3.62 -5.17
CA PRO A 203 -12.61 2.65 -5.75
C PRO A 203 -12.18 1.57 -4.75
N THR A 204 -11.90 1.95 -3.50
CA THR A 204 -11.56 0.99 -2.44
C THR A 204 -12.73 0.07 -2.13
N LYS A 205 -13.94 0.62 -1.99
CA LYS A 205 -15.17 -0.14 -1.78
C LYS A 205 -15.41 -1.15 -2.90
N ILE A 206 -15.28 -0.73 -4.16
CA ILE A 206 -15.45 -1.60 -5.33
C ILE A 206 -14.40 -2.73 -5.34
N ILE A 207 -13.14 -2.44 -5.02
CA ILE A 207 -12.09 -3.47 -4.89
C ILE A 207 -12.52 -4.52 -3.88
N ILE A 208 -12.96 -4.08 -2.70
CA ILE A 208 -13.37 -4.98 -1.61
C ILE A 208 -14.58 -5.80 -2.02
N ASP A 209 -15.60 -5.20 -2.63
CA ASP A 209 -16.78 -5.90 -3.12
C ASP A 209 -16.42 -6.99 -4.16
N ILE A 210 -15.51 -6.69 -5.09
CA ILE A 210 -15.01 -7.67 -6.06
C ILE A 210 -14.31 -8.82 -5.33
N LEU A 211 -13.42 -8.52 -4.40
CA LEU A 211 -12.68 -9.52 -3.64
C LEU A 211 -13.62 -10.40 -2.80
N ARG A 212 -14.61 -9.83 -2.13
CA ARG A 212 -15.59 -10.58 -1.33
C ARG A 212 -16.47 -11.48 -2.21
N LYS A 213 -16.92 -11.02 -3.38
CA LYS A 213 -17.63 -11.83 -4.37
C LYS A 213 -16.79 -13.00 -4.89
N LYS A 214 -15.47 -12.87 -4.91
CA LYS A 214 -14.51 -13.92 -5.28
C LYS A 214 -14.06 -14.78 -4.08
N ASN A 215 -14.77 -14.72 -2.93
CA ASN A 215 -14.48 -15.46 -1.71
C ASN A 215 -13.11 -15.16 -1.06
N VAL A 216 -12.55 -13.99 -1.27
CA VAL A 216 -11.39 -13.52 -0.52
C VAL A 216 -11.85 -13.16 0.90
N LYS A 217 -11.41 -13.94 1.90
CA LYS A 217 -11.89 -13.82 3.30
C LYS A 217 -10.88 -13.14 4.24
N CYS A 218 -9.66 -12.91 3.79
CA CYS A 218 -8.65 -12.29 4.63
C CYS A 218 -8.99 -10.82 4.95
N PRO A 219 -8.48 -10.27 6.06
CA PRO A 219 -8.61 -8.86 6.38
C PRO A 219 -7.98 -7.97 5.30
N ILE A 220 -8.61 -6.81 5.06
CA ILE A 220 -8.15 -5.80 4.10
C ILE A 220 -7.89 -4.50 4.85
N ILE A 221 -6.65 -4.01 4.75
CA ILE A 221 -6.20 -2.76 5.37
C ILE A 221 -6.28 -1.64 4.32
N GLY A 222 -6.92 -0.53 4.66
CA GLY A 222 -6.88 0.69 3.86
C GLY A 222 -6.00 1.76 4.50
N LEU A 223 -5.16 2.42 3.70
CA LEU A 223 -4.35 3.54 4.14
C LEU A 223 -4.66 4.79 3.30
N PRO A 224 -5.66 5.60 3.67
CA PRO A 224 -5.87 6.93 3.09
C PRO A 224 -4.90 7.92 3.74
N PHE A 225 -3.66 7.96 3.23
CA PHE A 225 -2.54 8.67 3.88
C PHE A 225 -2.72 10.18 3.88
N LYS A 226 -2.69 10.80 5.07
CA LYS A 226 -2.87 12.24 5.28
C LYS A 226 -4.23 12.78 4.84
N SER A 227 -5.26 11.96 4.87
CA SER A 227 -6.63 12.36 4.49
C SER A 227 -7.31 13.30 5.51
N GLY A 228 -6.71 13.50 6.69
CA GLY A 228 -7.26 14.38 7.72
C GLY A 228 -8.62 13.89 8.23
N GLU A 229 -9.60 14.79 8.30
CA GLU A 229 -10.96 14.48 8.73
C GLU A 229 -11.71 13.50 7.81
N MET A 230 -11.30 13.44 6.53
CA MET A 230 -11.85 12.50 5.55
C MET A 230 -11.62 11.04 5.92
N LEU A 231 -10.67 10.76 6.83
CA LEU A 231 -10.44 9.44 7.41
C LEU A 231 -11.71 8.86 8.05
N ILE A 232 -12.51 9.69 8.68
CA ILE A 232 -13.74 9.27 9.36
C ILE A 232 -14.73 8.70 8.33
N GLN A 233 -15.06 9.47 7.30
CA GLN A 233 -15.96 9.01 6.24
C GLN A 233 -15.42 7.73 5.56
N TYR A 234 -14.09 7.67 5.31
CA TYR A 234 -13.46 6.48 4.76
C TYR A 234 -13.68 5.25 5.65
N SER A 235 -13.61 5.38 6.98
CA SER A 235 -13.82 4.29 7.91
C SER A 235 -15.27 3.74 7.91
N TYR A 236 -16.24 4.55 7.56
CA TYR A 236 -17.65 4.14 7.48
C TYR A 236 -18.05 3.55 6.13
N GLU A 237 -17.45 4.02 5.04
CA GLU A 237 -17.97 3.78 3.69
C GLU A 237 -17.09 2.90 2.80
N SER A 238 -15.79 2.77 3.09
CA SER A 238 -14.84 2.05 2.23
C SER A 238 -14.90 0.52 2.33
N LEU A 239 -15.58 -0.03 3.35
CA LEU A 239 -15.67 -1.46 3.66
C LEU A 239 -14.34 -2.12 4.07
N VAL A 240 -13.32 -1.37 4.45
CA VAL A 240 -12.07 -1.94 4.98
C VAL A 240 -12.29 -2.59 6.35
N ASP A 241 -11.60 -3.69 6.62
CA ASP A 241 -11.60 -4.32 7.94
C ASP A 241 -10.69 -3.56 8.92
N VAL A 242 -9.64 -2.93 8.39
CA VAL A 242 -8.65 -2.17 9.16
C VAL A 242 -8.39 -0.84 8.47
N VAL A 243 -8.46 0.27 9.21
CA VAL A 243 -8.07 1.58 8.75
C VAL A 243 -6.72 1.99 9.35
N SER A 244 -5.77 2.36 8.48
CA SER A 244 -4.46 2.82 8.90
C SER A 244 -4.46 4.33 9.11
N ILE A 245 -4.08 4.75 10.30
CA ILE A 245 -4.02 6.15 10.75
C ILE A 245 -2.58 6.62 10.57
N ASP A 246 -2.37 7.72 9.88
CA ASP A 246 -1.03 8.28 9.72
C ASP A 246 -0.57 9.06 10.98
N TRP A 247 0.75 9.21 11.10
CA TRP A 247 1.39 9.83 12.26
C TRP A 247 1.00 11.29 12.51
N LYS A 248 0.48 12.01 11.51
CA LYS A 248 0.07 13.40 11.62
C LYS A 248 -1.34 13.55 12.19
N THR A 249 -2.14 12.51 12.12
CA THR A 249 -3.52 12.49 12.62
C THR A 249 -3.53 12.35 14.16
N ASN A 250 -4.32 13.17 14.84
CA ASN A 250 -4.52 13.03 16.29
C ASN A 250 -5.19 11.70 16.58
N LEU A 251 -4.48 10.80 17.30
CA LEU A 251 -4.94 9.43 17.54
C LEU A 251 -6.18 9.39 18.43
N ASP A 252 -6.24 10.19 19.46
CA ASP A 252 -7.38 10.21 20.39
C ASP A 252 -8.67 10.66 19.68
N TRP A 253 -8.57 11.73 18.87
CA TRP A 253 -9.67 12.17 18.02
C TRP A 253 -10.08 11.10 17.02
N ALA A 254 -9.13 10.45 16.36
CA ALA A 254 -9.42 9.40 15.39
C ALA A 254 -10.13 8.21 16.05
N LEU A 255 -9.65 7.74 17.21
CA LEU A 255 -10.25 6.65 17.97
C LEU A 255 -11.68 6.95 18.46
N THR A 256 -12.00 8.22 18.66
CA THR A 256 -13.33 8.66 19.10
C THR A 256 -14.35 8.70 17.95
N ASN A 257 -13.88 8.98 16.72
CA ASN A 257 -14.76 9.28 15.58
C ASN A 257 -14.82 8.17 14.51
N ILE A 258 -13.80 7.31 14.43
CA ILE A 258 -13.75 6.19 13.49
C ILE A 258 -14.85 5.17 13.83
N ASN A 259 -15.40 4.53 12.81
CA ASN A 259 -16.37 3.45 12.94
C ASN A 259 -15.87 2.35 13.90
N ASP A 260 -16.65 2.08 14.96
CA ASP A 260 -16.30 1.11 16.00
C ASP A 260 -16.15 -0.33 15.49
N ASN A 261 -16.73 -0.67 14.35
CA ASN A 261 -16.60 -1.98 13.72
C ASN A 261 -15.29 -2.16 12.91
N VAL A 262 -14.51 -1.09 12.73
CA VAL A 262 -13.25 -1.10 11.98
C VAL A 262 -12.08 -1.13 12.95
N ILE A 263 -11.14 -2.05 12.72
CA ILE A 263 -9.89 -2.10 13.50
C ILE A 263 -9.01 -0.92 13.09
N THR A 264 -8.39 -0.26 14.05
CA THR A 264 -7.44 0.82 13.76
C THR A 264 -6.01 0.30 13.70
N GLN A 265 -5.15 0.97 12.92
CA GLN A 265 -3.73 0.69 12.81
C GLN A 265 -2.92 2.00 12.82
N GLY A 266 -1.76 1.99 13.41
CA GLY A 266 -0.83 3.15 13.42
C GLY A 266 -0.38 3.46 14.82
N ASN A 267 0.01 4.70 15.13
CA ASN A 267 0.36 5.79 14.23
C ASN A 267 1.65 6.47 14.72
N LEU A 268 2.65 5.61 15.02
CA LEU A 268 3.94 6.13 15.50
C LEU A 268 4.60 6.97 14.39
N ASP A 269 5.06 8.16 14.76
CA ASP A 269 5.86 8.98 13.86
C ASP A 269 7.18 8.28 13.54
N PRO A 270 7.47 7.96 12.27
CA PRO A 270 8.72 7.30 11.90
C PRO A 270 9.97 8.12 12.24
N ALA A 271 9.87 9.44 12.41
CA ALA A 271 10.97 10.28 12.84
C ALA A 271 11.42 9.96 14.28
N VAL A 272 10.51 9.49 15.13
CA VAL A 272 10.82 9.07 16.51
C VAL A 272 11.83 7.92 16.52
N LEU A 273 11.75 6.99 15.56
CA LEU A 273 12.71 5.88 15.45
C LEU A 273 14.11 6.32 15.01
N SER A 274 14.23 7.50 14.43
CA SER A 274 15.50 8.07 13.96
C SER A 274 16.14 8.98 15.02
N CYS A 275 15.45 9.27 16.12
CA CYS A 275 16.01 10.08 17.20
C CYS A 275 16.91 9.25 18.13
N ASN A 276 17.99 9.86 18.62
CA ASN A 276 18.91 9.23 19.58
C ASN A 276 18.40 9.33 21.03
N ASN A 277 17.06 9.36 21.22
CA ASN A 277 16.45 9.52 22.54
C ASN A 277 15.49 8.36 22.85
N LEU A 278 16.00 7.34 23.52
CA LEU A 278 15.23 6.15 23.87
C LEU A 278 14.04 6.47 24.80
N LEU A 279 14.14 7.49 25.64
CA LEU A 279 13.03 7.90 26.51
C LEU A 279 11.89 8.50 25.69
N ALA A 280 12.18 9.29 24.66
CA ALA A 280 11.17 9.83 23.75
C ALA A 280 10.47 8.70 22.99
N ILE A 281 11.22 7.71 22.50
CA ILE A 281 10.65 6.53 21.83
C ILE A 281 9.70 5.79 22.78
N LYS A 282 10.15 5.48 24.01
CA LYS A 282 9.32 4.78 25.00
C LYS A 282 8.07 5.56 25.35
N LYS A 283 8.19 6.87 25.58
CA LYS A 283 7.06 7.75 25.92
C LYS A 283 5.99 7.73 24.82
N GLU A 284 6.40 7.82 23.55
CA GLU A 284 5.46 7.85 22.46
C GLU A 284 4.80 6.48 22.21
N VAL A 285 5.57 5.39 22.36
CA VAL A 285 5.01 4.03 22.30
C VAL A 285 3.98 3.82 23.40
N HIS A 286 4.27 4.22 24.65
CA HIS A 286 3.31 4.09 25.75
C HIS A 286 2.08 4.95 25.52
N ARG A 287 2.22 6.18 25.04
CA ARG A 287 1.08 7.04 24.68
C ARG A 287 0.10 6.33 23.71
N ILE A 288 0.62 5.70 22.67
CA ILE A 288 -0.22 4.97 21.69
C ILE A 288 -0.87 3.75 22.35
N LEU A 289 -0.11 2.97 23.14
CA LEU A 289 -0.63 1.79 23.80
C LEU A 289 -1.72 2.13 24.83
N ASP A 290 -1.55 3.20 25.59
CA ASP A 290 -2.52 3.66 26.58
C ASP A 290 -3.82 4.13 25.92
N LEU A 291 -3.73 4.97 24.88
CA LEU A 291 -4.89 5.44 24.13
C LEU A 291 -5.67 4.29 23.48
N THR A 292 -4.96 3.26 23.03
CA THR A 292 -5.60 2.13 22.32
C THR A 292 -5.95 0.96 23.24
N GLN A 293 -5.72 1.05 24.56
CA GLN A 293 -5.84 -0.08 25.50
C GLN A 293 -7.17 -0.84 25.35
N LYS A 294 -8.29 -0.11 25.23
CA LYS A 294 -9.66 -0.66 25.13
C LYS A 294 -10.15 -0.85 23.69
N LYS A 295 -9.36 -0.56 22.68
CA LYS A 295 -9.72 -0.67 21.27
C LYS A 295 -8.95 -1.82 20.58
N CYS A 296 -9.57 -2.45 19.58
CA CYS A 296 -8.83 -3.30 18.66
C CYS A 296 -7.89 -2.44 17.83
N HIS A 297 -6.59 -2.61 18.02
CA HIS A 297 -5.57 -1.77 17.39
C HIS A 297 -4.32 -2.56 17.03
N ILE A 298 -3.76 -2.29 15.86
CA ILE A 298 -2.50 -2.82 15.36
C ILE A 298 -1.45 -1.72 15.49
N PHE A 299 -0.40 -1.95 16.27
CA PHE A 299 0.71 -1.00 16.38
C PHE A 299 1.52 -0.99 15.09
N ASN A 300 1.66 0.18 14.49
CA ASN A 300 2.35 0.36 13.22
C ASN A 300 3.11 1.71 13.16
N VAL A 301 4.10 1.76 12.22
CA VAL A 301 4.95 2.93 11.97
C VAL A 301 4.93 3.26 10.49
#